data_90967179f3128d64d74ebe9c9f3d3129
#
_entry.id   90967179f3128d64d74ebe9c9f3d3129
#
_cell.length_a   1.000
_cell.length_b   1.000
_cell.length_c   1.000
_cell.angle_alpha   90.00
_cell.angle_beta   90.00
_cell.angle_gamma   90.00
#
_symmetry.space_group_name_H-M   'P 1'
#
loop_
_entity.id
_entity.type
_entity.pdbx_description
1 polymer ?
#
loop_
_entity_poly.entity_id
_entity_poly.type
_entity_poly.pdbx_seq_one_letter_code
_entity_poly.pdbx_strand_id
1 'polypeptide(L)'
;MNKMLKITSAAVATAAVLGTVVVPESVSAWGDNANGRKSYTKAQVSSGALGNQIVFNSISDSVIGDEKNFVGARIDDGNTSNTKVWNANEITAEDGKTYVVRIYVHNNNPQGTKATATGVRTLFSVPSTVGTSVEVNGFIMVGGSTDTKYTVPISKYWDNVVFKSDKSFHLEYVKGSAKLENNKSAAGGKTISDNVVTNSAGVQIGYDTIDDGKIPGCYEYAQYVTIRVKAVFDSNSNFLVEKKVRKAGTKDEWKEDIDANVGDKVEYQIHYKNLSGKNVKDVMVIDSLPTNMKYVAGTTMLYNATNPKGIARDDTITTTGVNIGGYDNNGDAYVRFTAEVIDKSLACGKNQLINWGKVTADKKVVMDSANVNVKKTGGTCDKEPNPTPKQDDNNKQSTMPTTGPVAVVAGALGAGSIVTAAGYFIASRKQLR
;
A
#
# COMPACT_ATOMS: atom_id res chain seq x y z
N MET A 1 -22.06 -58.34 2.55
CA MET A 1 -21.62 -57.51 3.71
C MET A 1 -20.67 -56.45 3.16
N ASN A 2 -21.22 -55.28 2.81
CA ASN A 2 -20.46 -54.16 2.25
C ASN A 2 -19.94 -53.29 3.41
N LYS A 3 -18.63 -53.23 3.59
CA LYS A 3 -18.00 -52.23 4.48
C LYS A 3 -17.80 -50.95 3.67
N MET A 4 -18.66 -49.96 3.92
CA MET A 4 -18.43 -48.57 3.52
C MET A 4 -17.23 -48.03 4.26
N LEU A 5 -16.20 -47.63 3.51
CA LEU A 5 -15.07 -46.91 4.00
C LEU A 5 -15.50 -45.42 4.15
N LYS A 6 -15.65 -44.98 5.38
CA LYS A 6 -15.90 -43.53 5.69
C LYS A 6 -14.60 -42.79 5.44
N ILE A 7 -14.56 -42.02 4.36
CA ILE A 7 -13.53 -40.98 4.15
C ILE A 7 -13.92 -39.79 5.06
N THR A 8 -13.24 -39.67 6.15
CA THR A 8 -13.28 -38.44 6.99
C THR A 8 -12.46 -37.38 6.26
N SER A 9 -13.16 -36.47 5.59
CA SER A 9 -12.56 -35.21 5.14
C SER A 9 -12.18 -34.40 6.40
N ALA A 10 -10.88 -34.30 6.66
CA ALA A 10 -10.40 -33.32 7.62
C ALA A 10 -10.61 -31.93 6.99
N ALA A 11 -11.69 -31.28 7.39
CA ALA A 11 -11.85 -29.86 7.15
C ALA A 11 -10.78 -29.15 8.01
N VAL A 12 -9.77 -28.59 7.35
CA VAL A 12 -8.88 -27.61 7.96
C VAL A 12 -9.75 -26.38 8.18
N ALA A 13 -10.28 -26.25 9.40
CA ALA A 13 -10.89 -25.04 9.86
C ALA A 13 -9.77 -23.99 9.97
N THR A 14 -9.60 -23.18 8.94
CA THR A 14 -8.88 -21.92 9.07
C THR A 14 -9.73 -21.06 9.99
N ALA A 15 -9.35 -20.99 11.26
CA ALA A 15 -9.92 -20.01 12.18
C ALA A 15 -9.62 -18.64 11.59
N ALA A 16 -10.62 -18.01 10.97
CA ALA A 16 -10.61 -16.59 10.75
C ALA A 16 -10.53 -15.93 12.12
N VAL A 17 -9.32 -15.63 12.55
CA VAL A 17 -9.12 -14.70 13.65
C VAL A 17 -9.62 -13.36 13.09
N LEU A 18 -10.84 -13.00 13.48
CA LEU A 18 -11.29 -11.62 13.48
C LEU A 18 -10.42 -10.85 14.47
N GLY A 19 -9.13 -10.72 14.15
CA GLY A 19 -8.26 -9.76 14.77
C GLY A 19 -8.86 -8.40 14.44
N THR A 20 -9.22 -7.64 15.46
CA THR A 20 -9.38 -6.21 15.35
C THR A 20 -8.28 -5.71 14.43
N VAL A 21 -8.67 -5.14 13.28
CA VAL A 21 -7.75 -4.45 12.38
C VAL A 21 -7.15 -3.34 13.21
N VAL A 22 -6.01 -3.63 13.84
CA VAL A 22 -5.10 -2.59 14.27
C VAL A 22 -4.65 -1.97 12.97
N VAL A 23 -5.27 -0.88 12.59
CA VAL A 23 -4.76 -0.03 11.50
C VAL A 23 -3.31 0.20 11.85
N PRO A 24 -2.34 -0.27 11.05
CA PRO A 24 -0.95 -0.05 11.37
C PRO A 24 -0.76 1.46 11.40
N GLU A 25 -0.44 2.00 12.59
CA GLU A 25 -0.01 3.38 12.70
C GLU A 25 1.16 3.55 11.74
N SER A 26 0.90 4.30 10.66
CA SER A 26 1.85 4.79 9.66
C SER A 26 3.12 3.95 9.50
N VAL A 27 3.04 2.99 8.61
CA VAL A 27 4.24 2.45 7.97
C VAL A 27 4.90 3.63 7.24
N SER A 28 6.13 4.01 7.62
CA SER A 28 6.89 5.12 7.02
C SER A 28 7.41 4.74 5.63
N ALA A 29 6.56 4.25 4.74
CA ALA A 29 6.95 3.78 3.42
C ALA A 29 6.43 4.66 2.28
N TRP A 30 5.84 5.79 2.60
CA TRP A 30 5.10 6.61 1.65
C TRP A 30 5.95 7.77 1.10
N GLY A 31 6.79 7.51 0.09
CA GLY A 31 7.55 8.54 -0.63
C GLY A 31 9.08 8.38 -0.57
N ASP A 32 9.80 9.09 -1.45
CA ASP A 32 11.27 9.01 -1.65
C ASP A 32 12.10 9.58 -0.49
N ASN A 33 11.51 9.90 0.64
CA ASN A 33 12.17 10.60 1.73
C ASN A 33 12.62 9.62 2.83
N ALA A 34 13.92 9.57 3.08
CA ALA A 34 14.56 8.73 4.11
C ALA A 34 14.02 8.96 5.54
N ASN A 35 13.37 10.11 5.79
CA ASN A 35 12.78 10.48 7.09
C ASN A 35 11.27 10.21 7.18
N GLY A 36 10.68 9.54 6.20
CA GLY A 36 9.24 9.35 6.09
C GLY A 36 8.49 10.63 5.69
N ARG A 37 7.31 10.48 5.12
CA ARG A 37 6.45 11.60 4.75
C ARG A 37 5.78 12.21 5.98
N LYS A 38 6.02 13.50 6.24
CA LYS A 38 5.43 14.23 7.36
C LYS A 38 3.90 14.31 7.20
N SER A 39 3.17 14.14 8.29
CA SER A 39 1.73 14.37 8.38
C SER A 39 1.43 15.72 9.01
N TYR A 40 0.33 16.31 8.60
CA TYR A 40 -0.20 17.57 9.12
C TYR A 40 -1.68 17.40 9.44
N THR A 41 -2.16 18.07 10.48
CA THR A 41 -3.60 18.26 10.66
C THR A 41 -4.11 19.42 9.80
N LYS A 42 -5.40 19.49 9.52
CA LYS A 42 -6.03 20.65 8.87
C LYS A 42 -5.71 21.97 9.60
N ALA A 43 -5.74 21.92 10.93
CA ALA A 43 -5.41 23.09 11.76
C ALA A 43 -3.97 23.55 11.55
N GLN A 44 -3.00 22.61 11.49
CA GLN A 44 -1.59 22.94 11.21
C GLN A 44 -1.41 23.53 9.81
N VAL A 45 -2.08 22.97 8.80
CA VAL A 45 -2.03 23.54 7.45
C VAL A 45 -2.62 24.95 7.43
N SER A 46 -3.77 25.15 8.06
CA SER A 46 -4.43 26.47 8.14
C SER A 46 -3.59 27.50 8.90
N SER A 47 -2.79 27.07 9.89
CA SER A 47 -1.86 27.94 10.62
C SER A 47 -0.53 28.20 9.90
N GLY A 48 -0.38 27.70 8.65
CA GLY A 48 0.78 27.97 7.82
C GLY A 48 1.95 26.99 7.99
N ALA A 49 1.74 25.82 8.58
CA ALA A 49 2.80 24.82 8.81
C ALA A 49 3.52 24.35 7.54
N LEU A 50 2.90 24.48 6.38
CA LEU A 50 3.52 24.16 5.09
C LEU A 50 4.40 25.29 4.53
N GLY A 51 4.17 26.55 4.95
CA GLY A 51 4.89 27.68 4.39
C GLY A 51 4.78 27.72 2.87
N ASN A 52 5.93 27.72 2.20
CA ASN A 52 6.01 27.70 0.73
C ASN A 52 6.16 26.28 0.14
N GLN A 53 5.90 25.23 0.91
CA GLN A 53 6.03 23.85 0.41
C GLN A 53 4.72 23.37 -0.25
N ILE A 54 4.85 22.81 -1.43
CA ILE A 54 3.80 22.05 -2.10
C ILE A 54 4.00 20.56 -1.73
N VAL A 55 3.07 20.02 -0.94
CA VAL A 55 3.04 18.62 -0.57
C VAL A 55 1.69 18.02 -0.90
N PHE A 56 1.68 16.74 -1.28
CA PHE A 56 0.46 16.04 -1.62
C PHE A 56 0.05 15.06 -0.53
N ASN A 57 -1.25 14.89 -0.34
CA ASN A 57 -1.87 13.84 0.45
C ASN A 57 -1.20 13.61 1.82
N SER A 58 -1.00 14.67 2.59
CA SER A 58 -0.27 14.64 3.86
C SER A 58 -1.10 15.11 5.06
N ILE A 59 -2.41 15.36 4.88
CA ILE A 59 -3.34 15.73 5.96
C ILE A 59 -3.87 14.46 6.62
N SER A 60 -3.70 14.33 7.95
CA SER A 60 -4.09 13.14 8.71
C SER A 60 -5.55 13.12 9.17
N ASP A 61 -6.24 14.28 9.13
CA ASP A 61 -7.63 14.46 9.57
C ASP A 61 -8.53 15.06 8.48
N SER A 62 -8.31 14.65 7.23
CA SER A 62 -9.10 15.11 6.09
C SER A 62 -10.47 14.38 6.00
N VAL A 63 -11.27 14.75 5.00
CA VAL A 63 -12.59 14.09 4.77
C VAL A 63 -12.49 12.62 4.37
N ILE A 64 -11.31 12.19 3.89
CA ILE A 64 -11.06 10.78 3.58
C ILE A 64 -10.31 10.07 4.71
N GLY A 65 -10.12 10.72 5.86
CA GLY A 65 -9.25 10.27 6.95
C GLY A 65 -7.80 10.71 6.75
N ASP A 66 -6.85 9.82 7.00
CA ASP A 66 -5.43 10.06 6.70
C ASP A 66 -5.22 9.98 5.18
N GLU A 67 -4.86 11.11 4.59
CA GLU A 67 -4.63 11.22 3.14
C GLU A 67 -3.45 10.40 2.64
N LYS A 68 -2.60 9.89 3.51
CA LYS A 68 -1.57 8.94 3.10
C LYS A 68 -2.17 7.66 2.55
N ASN A 69 -3.36 7.29 3.01
CA ASN A 69 -4.16 6.17 2.49
C ASN A 69 -5.02 6.65 1.31
N PHE A 70 -4.39 7.14 0.25
CA PHE A 70 -5.07 7.74 -0.89
C PHE A 70 -5.47 6.75 -1.98
N VAL A 71 -4.91 5.55 -1.96
CA VAL A 71 -5.35 4.44 -2.79
C VAL A 71 -6.40 3.64 -2.02
N GLY A 72 -7.52 3.39 -2.64
CA GLY A 72 -8.56 2.58 -2.04
C GLY A 72 -9.39 1.88 -3.10
N ALA A 73 -10.04 0.78 -2.72
CA ALA A 73 -10.89 0.01 -3.59
C ALA A 73 -12.29 -0.18 -3.01
N ARG A 74 -13.26 -0.43 -3.88
CA ARG A 74 -14.61 -0.88 -3.54
C ARG A 74 -15.19 -1.74 -4.65
N ILE A 75 -16.18 -2.56 -4.35
CA ILE A 75 -16.94 -3.27 -5.38
C ILE A 75 -17.60 -2.24 -6.30
N ASP A 76 -17.51 -2.48 -7.62
CA ASP A 76 -18.22 -1.71 -8.63
C ASP A 76 -19.66 -2.20 -8.74
N ASP A 77 -20.54 -1.56 -8.00
CA ASP A 77 -21.99 -1.86 -8.00
C ASP A 77 -22.79 -0.91 -8.89
N GLY A 78 -22.12 -0.20 -9.79
CA GLY A 78 -22.73 0.79 -10.69
C GLY A 78 -23.10 2.09 -10.00
N ASN A 79 -22.97 2.19 -8.68
CA ASN A 79 -23.27 3.40 -7.94
C ASN A 79 -22.06 4.34 -7.95
N THR A 80 -22.19 5.47 -8.63
CA THR A 80 -21.15 6.51 -8.71
C THR A 80 -21.12 7.42 -7.48
N SER A 81 -22.06 7.26 -6.54
CA SER A 81 -22.09 8.05 -5.31
C SER A 81 -20.88 7.80 -4.44
N ASN A 82 -20.09 8.84 -4.16
CA ASN A 82 -18.89 8.78 -3.32
C ASN A 82 -19.19 8.64 -1.82
N THR A 83 -20.42 8.39 -1.43
CA THR A 83 -20.80 8.16 -0.03
C THR A 83 -20.45 6.77 0.47
N LYS A 84 -20.03 5.86 -0.41
CA LYS A 84 -19.61 4.52 -0.01
C LYS A 84 -18.22 4.51 0.55
N VAL A 85 -18.03 3.69 1.58
CA VAL A 85 -16.76 3.46 2.23
C VAL A 85 -15.75 2.89 1.22
N TRP A 86 -14.57 3.48 1.18
CA TRP A 86 -13.43 2.96 0.44
C TRP A 86 -12.54 2.16 1.39
N ASN A 87 -12.24 0.92 1.03
CA ASN A 87 -11.26 0.12 1.75
C ASN A 87 -9.86 0.60 1.34
N ALA A 88 -9.19 1.30 2.24
CA ALA A 88 -7.92 1.94 1.94
C ALA A 88 -6.74 0.96 1.93
N ASN A 89 -6.75 -0.09 2.72
CA ASN A 89 -5.59 -0.98 2.84
C ASN A 89 -5.86 -2.38 2.30
N GLU A 90 -7.06 -2.91 2.50
CA GLU A 90 -7.38 -4.29 2.15
C GLU A 90 -8.84 -4.44 1.72
N ILE A 91 -9.08 -5.30 0.74
CA ILE A 91 -10.42 -5.68 0.27
C ILE A 91 -10.46 -7.17 -0.11
N THR A 92 -11.54 -7.85 0.24
CA THR A 92 -11.76 -9.23 -0.20
C THR A 92 -12.06 -9.27 -1.70
N ALA A 93 -11.31 -10.10 -2.42
CA ALA A 93 -11.56 -10.40 -3.82
C ALA A 93 -12.59 -11.53 -3.95
N GLU A 94 -13.57 -11.34 -4.84
CA GLU A 94 -14.60 -12.30 -5.19
C GLU A 94 -14.57 -12.59 -6.69
N ASP A 95 -14.77 -13.87 -7.07
CA ASP A 95 -14.68 -14.30 -8.46
C ASP A 95 -15.63 -13.55 -9.39
N GLY A 96 -15.08 -13.07 -10.51
CA GLY A 96 -15.82 -12.34 -11.54
C GLY A 96 -16.27 -10.94 -11.16
N LYS A 97 -16.07 -10.51 -9.91
CA LYS A 97 -16.43 -9.15 -9.48
C LYS A 97 -15.49 -8.11 -10.06
N THR A 98 -16.07 -6.98 -10.39
CA THR A 98 -15.32 -5.79 -10.78
C THR A 98 -15.23 -4.83 -9.59
N TYR A 99 -14.08 -4.21 -9.45
CA TYR A 99 -13.78 -3.24 -8.40
C TYR A 99 -13.38 -1.91 -9.02
N VAL A 100 -13.76 -0.82 -8.37
CA VAL A 100 -13.22 0.50 -8.66
C VAL A 100 -12.05 0.74 -7.71
N VAL A 101 -10.88 1.03 -8.26
CA VAL A 101 -9.71 1.47 -7.51
C VAL A 101 -9.51 2.95 -7.78
N ARG A 102 -9.24 3.73 -6.73
CA ARG A 102 -9.03 5.18 -6.83
C ARG A 102 -7.64 5.59 -6.34
N ILE A 103 -7.17 6.70 -6.89
CA ILE A 103 -6.16 7.59 -6.29
C ILE A 103 -6.89 8.90 -5.95
N TYR A 104 -6.84 9.31 -4.68
CA TYR A 104 -7.19 10.68 -4.29
C TYR A 104 -5.98 11.57 -4.46
N VAL A 105 -6.13 12.75 -5.05
CA VAL A 105 -5.04 13.68 -5.34
C VAL A 105 -5.37 15.05 -4.74
N HIS A 106 -4.58 15.48 -3.78
CA HIS A 106 -4.77 16.76 -3.10
C HIS A 106 -3.43 17.46 -2.85
N ASN A 107 -3.24 18.61 -3.46
CA ASN A 107 -2.16 19.53 -3.12
C ASN A 107 -2.55 20.26 -1.83
N ASN A 108 -1.88 19.96 -0.73
CA ASN A 108 -2.25 20.42 0.60
C ASN A 108 -1.90 21.89 0.90
N ASN A 109 -1.17 22.59 0.02
CA ASN A 109 -0.83 23.99 0.27
C ASN A 109 -2.09 24.88 0.23
N PRO A 110 -2.38 25.69 1.26
CA PRO A 110 -3.64 26.44 1.37
C PRO A 110 -3.67 27.71 0.50
N GLN A 111 -2.62 28.03 -0.26
CA GLN A 111 -2.49 29.25 -1.04
C GLN A 111 -3.20 29.22 -2.41
N GLY A 112 -3.98 28.19 -2.68
CA GLY A 112 -4.80 28.09 -3.89
C GLY A 112 -3.95 28.14 -5.17
N THR A 113 -4.37 28.95 -6.13
CA THR A 113 -3.72 29.11 -7.43
C THR A 113 -2.31 29.65 -7.37
N LYS A 114 -1.91 30.34 -6.27
CA LYS A 114 -0.54 30.81 -6.04
C LYS A 114 0.43 29.62 -5.85
N ALA A 115 -0.03 28.55 -5.20
CA ALA A 115 0.75 27.36 -4.94
C ALA A 115 0.38 26.21 -5.91
N THR A 116 0.39 26.49 -7.20
CA THR A 116 0.04 25.50 -8.23
C THR A 116 1.24 24.58 -8.51
N ALA A 117 1.04 23.28 -8.28
CA ALA A 117 1.95 22.24 -8.72
C ALA A 117 1.92 22.05 -10.24
N THR A 118 3.05 21.66 -10.85
CA THR A 118 3.17 21.40 -12.29
C THR A 118 3.74 20.02 -12.55
N GLY A 119 3.50 19.51 -13.75
CA GLY A 119 3.95 18.17 -14.14
C GLY A 119 3.34 17.05 -13.30
N VAL A 120 2.15 17.29 -12.74
CA VAL A 120 1.48 16.28 -11.90
C VAL A 120 0.98 15.14 -12.77
N ARG A 121 1.38 13.92 -12.40
CA ARG A 121 1.03 12.68 -13.10
C ARG A 121 0.56 11.64 -12.09
N THR A 122 -0.29 10.74 -12.55
CA THR A 122 -0.72 9.56 -11.80
C THR A 122 -0.43 8.29 -12.56
N LEU A 123 -0.21 7.21 -11.81
CA LEU A 123 0.05 5.87 -12.32
C LEU A 123 -0.57 4.85 -11.37
N PHE A 124 -1.21 3.83 -11.92
CA PHE A 124 -1.54 2.60 -11.22
C PHE A 124 -0.62 1.47 -11.69
N SER A 125 -0.09 0.70 -10.77
CA SER A 125 0.55 -0.59 -11.05
C SER A 125 -0.42 -1.70 -10.68
N VAL A 126 -1.01 -2.32 -11.70
CA VAL A 126 -1.88 -3.49 -11.56
C VAL A 126 -1.08 -4.71 -11.98
N PRO A 127 -0.65 -5.58 -11.05
CA PRO A 127 0.16 -6.73 -11.41
C PRO A 127 -0.70 -7.81 -12.10
N SER A 128 -0.12 -8.49 -13.07
CA SER A 128 -0.71 -9.67 -13.71
C SER A 128 -0.41 -10.98 -12.97
N THR A 129 0.09 -10.90 -11.76
CA THR A 129 0.48 -12.05 -10.96
C THR A 129 -0.73 -12.72 -10.35
N VAL A 130 -0.68 -14.05 -10.26
CA VAL A 130 -1.70 -14.89 -9.62
C VAL A 130 -1.27 -15.18 -8.19
N GLY A 131 -2.16 -15.02 -7.22
CA GLY A 131 -1.89 -15.31 -5.81
C GLY A 131 -3.14 -15.17 -4.96
N THR A 132 -3.02 -15.47 -3.67
CA THR A 132 -4.08 -15.25 -2.68
C THR A 132 -4.09 -13.80 -2.19
N SER A 133 -3.04 -13.04 -2.51
CA SER A 133 -2.87 -11.63 -2.19
C SER A 133 -2.31 -10.91 -3.42
N VAL A 134 -3.03 -9.89 -3.91
CA VAL A 134 -2.64 -9.09 -5.08
C VAL A 134 -2.70 -7.62 -4.71
N GLU A 135 -1.56 -6.92 -4.84
CA GLU A 135 -1.42 -5.52 -4.46
C GLU A 135 -1.52 -4.60 -5.67
N VAL A 136 -2.39 -3.60 -5.60
CA VAL A 136 -2.47 -2.51 -6.58
C VAL A 136 -1.86 -1.25 -5.98
N ASN A 137 -0.78 -0.79 -6.60
CA ASN A 137 -0.10 0.43 -6.19
C ASN A 137 -0.58 1.63 -7.00
N GLY A 138 -0.73 2.78 -6.33
CA GLY A 138 -1.02 4.07 -6.93
C GLY A 138 0.07 5.08 -6.65
N PHE A 139 0.42 5.87 -7.66
CA PHE A 139 1.49 6.87 -7.58
C PHE A 139 1.00 8.25 -7.98
N ILE A 140 1.50 9.27 -7.28
CA ILE A 140 1.39 10.67 -7.66
C ILE A 140 2.81 11.20 -7.85
N MET A 141 3.12 11.71 -9.03
CA MET A 141 4.40 12.30 -9.36
C MET A 141 4.22 13.79 -9.58
N VAL A 142 5.16 14.61 -9.10
CA VAL A 142 5.09 16.08 -9.13
C VAL A 142 6.38 16.61 -9.71
N GLY A 143 6.29 17.40 -10.77
CA GLY A 143 7.45 17.94 -11.48
C GLY A 143 7.99 19.25 -10.87
N GLY A 144 7.11 20.12 -10.37
CA GLY A 144 7.54 21.43 -9.87
C GLY A 144 6.37 22.33 -9.46
N SER A 145 6.58 23.63 -9.55
CA SER A 145 5.59 24.70 -9.28
C SER A 145 5.59 25.73 -10.39
N THR A 146 4.48 26.43 -10.57
CA THR A 146 4.36 27.58 -11.50
C THR A 146 5.08 28.82 -10.98
N ASP A 147 5.31 28.92 -9.68
CA ASP A 147 5.98 30.04 -9.01
C ASP A 147 7.19 29.51 -8.23
N THR A 148 8.37 30.04 -8.52
CA THR A 148 9.65 29.67 -7.91
C THR A 148 9.72 29.90 -6.40
N LYS A 149 8.80 30.70 -5.85
CA LYS A 149 8.63 30.87 -4.41
C LYS A 149 8.26 29.56 -3.72
N TYR A 150 7.57 28.66 -4.43
CA TYR A 150 7.11 27.37 -3.88
C TYR A 150 8.05 26.24 -4.26
N THR A 151 8.37 25.41 -3.29
CA THR A 151 9.22 24.23 -3.44
C THR A 151 8.40 22.95 -3.38
N VAL A 152 8.84 21.92 -4.09
CA VAL A 152 8.27 20.56 -4.08
C VAL A 152 9.29 19.65 -3.41
N PRO A 153 9.17 19.42 -2.08
CA PRO A 153 10.17 18.63 -1.34
C PRO A 153 10.09 17.11 -1.63
N ILE A 154 8.95 16.65 -2.12
CA ILE A 154 8.70 15.25 -2.48
C ILE A 154 8.16 15.21 -3.90
N SER A 155 8.86 14.53 -4.80
CA SER A 155 8.50 14.41 -6.21
C SER A 155 7.64 13.19 -6.53
N LYS A 156 7.59 12.18 -5.62
CA LYS A 156 6.84 10.95 -5.81
C LYS A 156 6.18 10.51 -4.51
N TYR A 157 4.88 10.30 -4.58
CA TYR A 157 4.04 9.75 -3.52
C TYR A 157 3.50 8.41 -3.99
N TRP A 158 3.37 7.44 -3.10
CA TRP A 158 2.77 6.16 -3.42
C TRP A 158 1.96 5.60 -2.23
N ASP A 159 1.01 4.77 -2.55
CA ASP A 159 0.13 4.05 -1.64
C ASP A 159 -0.42 2.82 -2.34
N ASN A 160 -1.02 1.90 -1.60
CA ASN A 160 -1.54 0.66 -2.17
C ASN A 160 -2.90 0.26 -1.58
N VAL A 161 -3.55 -0.68 -2.25
CA VAL A 161 -4.63 -1.48 -1.71
C VAL A 161 -4.36 -2.94 -2.02
N VAL A 162 -4.55 -3.82 -1.04
CA VAL A 162 -4.32 -5.25 -1.16
C VAL A 162 -5.66 -5.97 -1.34
N PHE A 163 -5.78 -6.71 -2.43
CA PHE A 163 -6.89 -7.63 -2.66
C PHE A 163 -6.51 -8.99 -2.09
N LYS A 164 -7.38 -9.60 -1.27
CA LYS A 164 -7.13 -10.89 -0.63
C LYS A 164 -8.27 -11.88 -0.87
N SER A 165 -7.92 -13.16 -0.95
CA SER A 165 -8.86 -14.27 -0.99
C SER A 165 -8.22 -15.54 -0.43
N ASP A 166 -9.05 -16.50 -0.05
CA ASP A 166 -8.65 -17.87 0.28
C ASP A 166 -8.25 -18.71 -0.95
N LYS A 167 -8.51 -18.20 -2.15
CA LYS A 167 -8.19 -18.83 -3.43
C LYS A 167 -7.31 -17.92 -4.28
N SER A 168 -6.44 -18.52 -5.06
CA SER A 168 -5.60 -17.79 -6.01
C SER A 168 -6.43 -17.11 -7.09
N PHE A 169 -6.10 -15.85 -7.36
CA PHE A 169 -6.73 -15.02 -8.36
C PHE A 169 -5.71 -14.05 -8.95
N HIS A 170 -6.06 -13.39 -10.03
CA HIS A 170 -5.35 -12.22 -10.55
C HIS A 170 -6.33 -11.08 -10.80
N LEU A 171 -5.80 -9.89 -11.03
CA LEU A 171 -6.59 -8.73 -11.39
C LEU A 171 -6.38 -8.38 -12.85
N GLU A 172 -7.47 -8.22 -13.58
CA GLU A 172 -7.46 -7.73 -14.96
C GLU A 172 -7.91 -6.27 -15.01
N TYR A 173 -7.07 -5.41 -15.59
CA TYR A 173 -7.48 -4.03 -15.85
C TYR A 173 -8.57 -3.98 -16.92
N VAL A 174 -9.67 -3.27 -16.64
CA VAL A 174 -10.74 -3.03 -17.60
C VAL A 174 -10.36 -1.84 -18.47
N LYS A 175 -9.94 -2.10 -19.71
CA LYS A 175 -9.53 -1.07 -20.67
C LYS A 175 -10.61 -0.02 -20.90
N GLY A 176 -10.21 1.25 -21.01
CA GLY A 176 -11.13 2.38 -21.21
C GLY A 176 -11.89 2.79 -19.93
N SER A 177 -11.59 2.18 -18.79
CA SER A 177 -12.25 2.49 -17.52
C SER A 177 -11.60 3.63 -16.74
N ALA A 178 -10.43 4.09 -17.16
CA ALA A 178 -9.70 5.15 -16.48
C ALA A 178 -10.45 6.50 -16.57
N LYS A 179 -10.67 7.13 -15.42
CA LYS A 179 -11.36 8.42 -15.34
C LYS A 179 -10.67 9.37 -14.39
N LEU A 180 -10.66 10.64 -14.75
CA LEU A 180 -10.39 11.77 -13.85
C LEU A 180 -11.74 12.38 -13.45
N GLU A 181 -11.89 12.74 -12.18
CA GLU A 181 -13.04 13.47 -11.66
C GLU A 181 -12.57 14.62 -10.78
N ASN A 182 -13.05 15.83 -11.09
CA ASN A 182 -12.90 17.03 -10.30
C ASN A 182 -14.16 17.91 -10.48
N ASN A 183 -14.21 19.04 -9.78
CA ASN A 183 -15.37 19.92 -9.86
C ASN A 183 -15.29 20.97 -10.98
N LYS A 184 -14.37 20.82 -11.95
CA LYS A 184 -14.19 21.74 -13.09
C LYS A 184 -14.06 20.99 -14.42
N SER A 185 -12.85 20.83 -14.95
CA SER A 185 -12.61 20.27 -16.30
C SER A 185 -13.05 18.83 -16.45
N ALA A 186 -13.05 18.08 -15.35
CA ALA A 186 -13.45 16.68 -15.30
C ALA A 186 -14.73 16.45 -14.47
N ALA A 187 -15.63 17.44 -14.46
CA ALA A 187 -16.93 17.32 -13.81
C ALA A 187 -17.73 16.13 -14.36
N GLY A 188 -18.27 15.31 -13.43
CA GLY A 188 -19.01 14.09 -13.77
C GLY A 188 -18.15 12.93 -14.29
N GLY A 189 -16.82 13.05 -14.17
CA GLY A 189 -15.87 12.03 -14.58
C GLY A 189 -15.58 12.06 -16.10
N LYS A 190 -14.36 12.35 -16.45
CA LYS A 190 -13.85 12.32 -17.85
C LYS A 190 -12.90 11.15 -18.05
N THR A 191 -13.07 10.44 -19.14
CA THR A 191 -12.15 9.38 -19.53
C THR A 191 -10.76 9.95 -19.80
N ILE A 192 -9.75 9.31 -19.26
CA ILE A 192 -8.34 9.60 -19.50
C ILE A 192 -7.66 8.39 -20.16
N SER A 193 -6.42 8.58 -20.60
CA SER A 193 -5.68 7.51 -21.28
C SER A 193 -5.42 6.30 -20.40
N ASP A 194 -5.55 5.10 -20.96
CA ASP A 194 -5.14 3.83 -20.35
C ASP A 194 -3.65 3.78 -19.99
N ASN A 195 -2.84 4.71 -20.49
CA ASN A 195 -1.45 4.89 -20.08
C ASN A 195 -1.29 5.12 -18.58
N VAL A 196 -2.36 5.48 -17.88
CA VAL A 196 -2.36 5.52 -16.41
C VAL A 196 -2.09 4.16 -15.77
N VAL A 197 -2.24 3.06 -16.52
CA VAL A 197 -1.94 1.68 -16.10
C VAL A 197 -0.83 1.06 -16.96
N THR A 198 -0.82 1.36 -18.27
CA THR A 198 0.01 0.64 -19.24
C THR A 198 1.37 1.28 -19.52
N ASN A 199 1.61 2.51 -19.04
CA ASN A 199 2.86 3.24 -19.23
C ASN A 199 3.47 3.64 -17.88
N SER A 200 4.71 3.25 -17.64
CA SER A 200 5.44 3.54 -16.37
C SER A 200 5.60 5.05 -16.09
N ALA A 201 5.48 5.92 -17.09
CA ALA A 201 5.47 7.37 -16.89
C ALA A 201 4.11 7.89 -16.40
N GLY A 202 3.06 7.06 -16.41
CA GLY A 202 1.70 7.45 -16.05
C GLY A 202 1.10 8.50 -17.00
N VAL A 203 0.04 9.17 -16.55
CA VAL A 203 -0.71 10.18 -17.31
C VAL A 203 -0.71 11.50 -16.54
N GLN A 204 -0.48 12.62 -17.25
CA GLN A 204 -0.68 13.95 -16.66
C GLN A 204 -2.15 14.15 -16.32
N ILE A 205 -2.39 14.79 -15.19
CA ILE A 205 -3.72 15.20 -14.73
C ILE A 205 -3.68 16.67 -14.32
N GLY A 206 -4.77 17.39 -14.58
CA GLY A 206 -4.86 18.79 -14.24
C GLY A 206 -6.27 19.18 -13.79
N TYR A 207 -6.39 20.35 -13.18
CA TYR A 207 -7.66 20.82 -12.64
C TYR A 207 -8.48 21.64 -13.65
N ASP A 208 -7.85 22.67 -14.25
CA ASP A 208 -8.49 23.54 -15.23
C ASP A 208 -8.56 22.90 -16.62
N THR A 209 -7.54 22.12 -16.96
CA THR A 209 -7.43 21.31 -18.16
C THR A 209 -7.01 19.90 -17.73
N ILE A 210 -7.68 18.88 -18.23
CA ILE A 210 -7.58 17.50 -17.72
C ILE A 210 -6.17 16.88 -17.83
N ASP A 211 -5.29 17.41 -18.67
CA ASP A 211 -3.99 16.84 -19.01
C ASP A 211 -2.82 17.84 -18.99
N ASP A 212 -3.01 19.04 -18.42
CA ASP A 212 -1.97 20.06 -18.37
C ASP A 212 -0.96 19.91 -17.22
N GLY A 213 -1.19 18.95 -16.33
CA GLY A 213 -0.32 18.66 -15.20
C GLY A 213 -0.36 19.70 -14.09
N LYS A 214 -1.36 20.63 -14.07
CA LYS A 214 -1.44 21.70 -13.09
C LYS A 214 -2.52 21.45 -12.05
N ILE A 215 -2.12 21.45 -10.78
CA ILE A 215 -3.03 21.28 -9.64
C ILE A 215 -2.78 22.39 -8.63
N PRO A 216 -3.70 23.36 -8.49
CA PRO A 216 -3.64 24.38 -7.46
C PRO A 216 -3.67 23.76 -6.05
N GLY A 217 -3.18 24.51 -5.08
CA GLY A 217 -3.27 24.14 -3.68
C GLY A 217 -4.68 24.33 -3.13
N CYS A 218 -4.97 23.74 -1.97
CA CYS A 218 -6.27 23.78 -1.31
C CYS A 218 -7.25 22.70 -1.74
N TYR A 219 -8.13 22.40 -0.83
CA TYR A 219 -9.09 21.31 -0.85
C TYR A 219 -10.08 21.38 -2.04
N GLU A 220 -10.44 22.56 -2.47
CA GLU A 220 -11.38 22.75 -3.59
C GLU A 220 -10.85 22.22 -4.93
N TYR A 221 -9.50 22.05 -5.03
CA TYR A 221 -8.82 21.56 -6.23
C TYR A 221 -8.49 20.08 -6.16
N ALA A 222 -8.95 19.40 -5.11
CA ALA A 222 -8.77 17.96 -4.98
C ALA A 222 -9.50 17.20 -6.09
N GLN A 223 -8.94 16.08 -6.52
CA GLN A 223 -9.48 15.28 -7.60
C GLN A 223 -9.28 13.79 -7.34
N TYR A 224 -9.98 12.98 -8.12
CA TYR A 224 -9.91 11.53 -8.08
C TYR A 224 -9.51 10.99 -9.44
N VAL A 225 -8.59 10.03 -9.44
CA VAL A 225 -8.36 9.18 -10.60
C VAL A 225 -8.86 7.79 -10.25
N THR A 226 -9.66 7.20 -11.11
CA THR A 226 -10.22 5.87 -10.90
C THR A 226 -9.95 4.97 -12.08
N ILE A 227 -9.77 3.69 -11.79
CA ILE A 227 -9.74 2.60 -12.77
C ILE A 227 -10.70 1.49 -12.33
N ARG A 228 -11.02 0.57 -13.23
CA ARG A 228 -11.69 -0.68 -12.90
C ARG A 228 -10.76 -1.85 -13.07
N VAL A 229 -10.81 -2.76 -12.11
CA VAL A 229 -10.14 -4.06 -12.18
C VAL A 229 -11.15 -5.16 -11.92
N LYS A 230 -11.03 -6.28 -12.64
CA LYS A 230 -11.86 -7.46 -12.46
C LYS A 230 -11.02 -8.52 -11.76
N ALA A 231 -11.55 -9.10 -10.67
CA ALA A 231 -10.94 -10.27 -10.06
C ALA A 231 -11.32 -11.52 -10.86
N VAL A 232 -10.31 -12.24 -11.31
CA VAL A 232 -10.46 -13.47 -12.07
C VAL A 232 -9.80 -14.59 -11.28
N PHE A 233 -10.62 -15.50 -10.81
CA PHE A 233 -10.15 -16.65 -10.05
C PHE A 233 -9.77 -17.74 -11.03
N ASP A 234 -8.55 -18.17 -10.96
CA ASP A 234 -8.11 -19.33 -11.70
C ASP A 234 -8.77 -20.59 -11.09
N SER A 235 -9.95 -20.92 -11.60
CA SER A 235 -10.56 -22.24 -11.35
C SER A 235 -9.65 -23.39 -11.79
N ASN A 236 -8.54 -23.06 -12.45
CA ASN A 236 -7.47 -23.92 -12.94
C ASN A 236 -6.09 -23.45 -12.48
N SER A 237 -5.92 -22.96 -11.22
CA SER A 237 -4.56 -22.89 -10.70
C SER A 237 -4.04 -24.32 -10.59
N ASN A 238 -3.23 -24.72 -11.58
CA ASN A 238 -2.69 -26.08 -11.66
C ASN A 238 -1.73 -26.39 -10.50
N PHE A 239 -1.50 -25.42 -9.60
CA PHE A 239 -0.66 -25.59 -8.42
C PHE A 239 -0.94 -24.48 -7.38
N LEU A 240 -0.69 -24.82 -6.12
CA LEU A 240 -0.73 -23.92 -4.96
C LEU A 240 0.67 -23.40 -4.69
N VAL A 241 0.77 -22.14 -4.25
CA VAL A 241 1.97 -21.55 -3.65
C VAL A 241 1.57 -20.88 -2.34
N GLU A 242 2.29 -21.19 -1.27
CA GLU A 242 2.15 -20.53 0.04
C GLU A 242 3.55 -20.14 0.52
N LYS A 243 3.68 -18.89 1.00
CA LYS A 243 4.94 -18.41 1.57
C LYS A 243 4.73 -18.03 3.02
N LYS A 244 5.63 -18.50 3.87
CA LYS A 244 5.60 -18.24 5.31
C LYS A 244 6.99 -17.92 5.85
N VAL A 245 7.04 -17.38 7.04
CA VAL A 245 8.25 -16.97 7.73
C VAL A 245 8.23 -17.39 9.19
N ARG A 246 9.40 -17.64 9.75
CA ARG A 246 9.63 -17.83 11.20
C ARG A 246 11.01 -17.33 11.60
N LYS A 247 11.29 -17.26 12.90
CA LYS A 247 12.66 -17.02 13.39
C LYS A 247 13.58 -18.18 13.02
N ALA A 248 14.75 -17.87 12.47
CA ALA A 248 15.70 -18.90 12.06
C ALA A 248 16.22 -19.69 13.27
N GLY A 249 16.41 -21.00 13.07
CA GLY A 249 16.90 -21.92 14.11
C GLY A 249 15.90 -22.27 15.21
N THR A 250 14.64 -21.81 15.11
CA THR A 250 13.56 -22.18 16.02
C THR A 250 12.68 -23.29 15.45
N LYS A 251 11.81 -23.84 16.32
CA LYS A 251 10.72 -24.75 15.92
C LYS A 251 9.36 -24.04 15.93
N ASP A 252 9.37 -22.70 15.94
CA ASP A 252 8.14 -21.91 15.92
C ASP A 252 7.28 -22.26 14.70
N GLU A 253 5.99 -22.02 14.82
CA GLU A 253 5.05 -22.19 13.72
C GLU A 253 5.39 -21.22 12.58
N TRP A 254 5.12 -21.67 11.34
CA TRP A 254 5.22 -20.85 10.15
C TRP A 254 4.06 -19.86 10.09
N LYS A 255 4.36 -18.57 9.90
CA LYS A 255 3.38 -17.47 9.91
C LYS A 255 3.47 -16.63 8.64
N GLU A 256 2.43 -15.88 8.37
CA GLU A 256 2.40 -14.88 7.30
C GLU A 256 3.26 -13.66 7.64
N ASP A 257 3.34 -13.33 8.94
CA ASP A 257 4.15 -12.23 9.45
C ASP A 257 4.77 -12.55 10.81
N ILE A 258 5.92 -11.96 11.07
CA ILE A 258 6.61 -12.01 12.37
C ILE A 258 7.27 -10.67 12.68
N ASP A 259 7.49 -10.42 13.97
CA ASP A 259 8.33 -9.32 14.44
C ASP A 259 9.81 -9.77 14.52
N ALA A 260 10.73 -8.91 14.08
CA ALA A 260 12.17 -9.10 14.19
C ALA A 260 12.91 -7.77 14.40
N ASN A 261 14.17 -7.85 14.84
CA ASN A 261 15.07 -6.72 14.99
C ASN A 261 16.14 -6.73 13.91
N VAL A 262 16.81 -5.60 13.72
CA VAL A 262 18.03 -5.54 12.89
C VAL A 262 19.07 -6.52 13.44
N GLY A 263 19.66 -7.32 12.55
CA GLY A 263 20.59 -8.39 12.88
C GLY A 263 19.94 -9.76 13.12
N ASP A 264 18.62 -9.82 13.33
CA ASP A 264 17.92 -11.09 13.48
C ASP A 264 17.93 -11.86 12.15
N LYS A 265 18.03 -13.18 12.26
CA LYS A 265 17.86 -14.09 11.12
C LYS A 265 16.46 -14.70 11.14
N VAL A 266 15.85 -14.71 9.98
CA VAL A 266 14.54 -15.34 9.74
C VAL A 266 14.66 -16.42 8.68
N GLU A 267 13.83 -17.44 8.79
CA GLU A 267 13.73 -18.51 7.80
C GLU A 267 12.43 -18.36 7.03
N TYR A 268 12.51 -18.31 5.72
CA TYR A 268 11.36 -18.32 4.81
C TYR A 268 11.11 -19.73 4.30
N GLN A 269 9.84 -20.04 4.07
CA GLN A 269 9.37 -21.27 3.42
C GLN A 269 8.46 -20.90 2.27
N ILE A 270 8.76 -21.44 1.08
CA ILE A 270 7.87 -21.41 -0.08
C ILE A 270 7.38 -22.83 -0.31
N HIS A 271 6.09 -23.05 -0.17
CA HIS A 271 5.41 -24.33 -0.43
C HIS A 271 4.85 -24.31 -1.85
N TYR A 272 5.13 -25.35 -2.61
CA TYR A 272 4.53 -25.65 -3.91
C TYR A 272 3.75 -26.94 -3.82
N LYS A 273 2.56 -26.99 -4.39
CA LYS A 273 1.77 -28.23 -4.54
C LYS A 273 1.13 -28.31 -5.92
N ASN A 274 1.39 -29.37 -6.65
CA ASN A 274 0.79 -29.62 -7.96
C ASN A 274 -0.67 -30.06 -7.82
N LEU A 275 -1.58 -29.31 -8.44
CA LEU A 275 -3.03 -29.58 -8.45
C LEU A 275 -3.55 -29.81 -9.88
N SER A 276 -2.65 -29.97 -10.87
CA SER A 276 -2.98 -29.98 -12.30
C SER A 276 -3.63 -31.27 -12.83
N GLY A 277 -3.70 -32.31 -12.01
CA GLY A 277 -4.14 -33.64 -12.46
C GLY A 277 -3.10 -34.39 -13.30
N LYS A 278 -1.93 -33.82 -13.59
CA LYS A 278 -0.87 -34.40 -14.44
C LYS A 278 0.51 -34.19 -13.81
N ASN A 279 1.53 -34.82 -14.37
CA ASN A 279 2.93 -34.52 -14.02
C ASN A 279 3.33 -33.16 -14.57
N VAL A 280 3.94 -32.34 -13.73
CA VAL A 280 4.53 -31.03 -14.08
C VAL A 280 6.03 -31.12 -13.91
N LYS A 281 6.79 -30.69 -14.92
CA LYS A 281 8.26 -30.70 -14.92
C LYS A 281 8.81 -29.27 -14.77
N ASP A 282 10.07 -29.19 -14.38
CA ASP A 282 10.84 -27.95 -14.36
C ASP A 282 10.19 -26.83 -13.55
N VAL A 283 9.74 -27.16 -12.34
CA VAL A 283 9.18 -26.17 -11.42
C VAL A 283 10.30 -25.26 -10.91
N MET A 284 10.18 -23.98 -11.23
CA MET A 284 11.15 -22.94 -10.83
C MET A 284 10.61 -22.14 -9.66
N VAL A 285 11.43 -21.95 -8.64
CA VAL A 285 11.14 -21.11 -7.46
C VAL A 285 12.14 -19.98 -7.38
N ILE A 286 11.68 -18.74 -7.28
CA ILE A 286 12.53 -17.56 -7.10
C ILE A 286 11.94 -16.69 -5.99
N ASP A 287 12.79 -16.02 -5.26
CA ASP A 287 12.45 -15.13 -4.16
C ASP A 287 12.93 -13.71 -4.41
N SER A 288 12.12 -12.73 -4.01
CA SER A 288 12.43 -11.30 -4.15
C SER A 288 12.55 -10.65 -2.78
N LEU A 289 13.73 -10.74 -2.18
CA LEU A 289 14.01 -10.13 -0.90
C LEU A 289 13.90 -8.59 -0.96
N PRO A 290 13.23 -7.95 0.02
CA PRO A 290 13.19 -6.50 0.11
C PRO A 290 14.56 -5.92 0.50
N THR A 291 14.75 -4.63 0.24
CA THR A 291 16.05 -3.92 0.39
C THR A 291 16.72 -4.09 1.75
N ASN A 292 15.93 -4.21 2.82
CA ASN A 292 16.43 -4.35 4.20
C ASN A 292 16.57 -5.81 4.66
N MET A 293 16.63 -6.73 3.70
CA MET A 293 16.88 -8.15 3.95
C MET A 293 18.11 -8.60 3.15
N LYS A 294 18.93 -9.44 3.74
CA LYS A 294 20.13 -10.03 3.10
C LYS A 294 20.05 -11.55 3.13
N TYR A 295 20.15 -12.18 1.97
CA TYR A 295 20.21 -13.63 1.86
C TYR A 295 21.45 -14.17 2.60
N VAL A 296 21.30 -15.28 3.32
CA VAL A 296 22.37 -16.00 3.97
C VAL A 296 22.80 -17.17 3.08
N ALA A 297 23.98 -17.09 2.52
CA ALA A 297 24.51 -18.10 1.59
C ALA A 297 24.56 -19.51 2.22
N GLY A 298 24.36 -20.54 1.38
CA GLY A 298 24.41 -21.94 1.79
C GLY A 298 23.17 -22.41 2.58
N THR A 299 22.11 -21.61 2.62
CA THR A 299 20.90 -21.94 3.43
C THR A 299 19.71 -22.43 2.63
N THR A 300 19.79 -22.42 1.29
CA THR A 300 18.70 -22.90 0.46
C THR A 300 18.57 -24.42 0.51
N MET A 301 17.42 -24.88 1.00
CA MET A 301 17.12 -26.32 1.19
C MET A 301 15.78 -26.66 0.50
N LEU A 302 15.76 -27.80 -0.19
CA LEU A 302 14.58 -28.38 -0.79
C LEU A 302 14.12 -29.59 0.02
N TYR A 303 12.87 -29.59 0.43
CA TYR A 303 12.18 -30.70 1.09
C TYR A 303 11.05 -31.20 0.19
N ASN A 304 10.98 -32.49 -0.06
CA ASN A 304 9.91 -33.16 -0.79
C ASN A 304 9.85 -34.63 -0.42
N ALA A 305 8.97 -35.39 -1.05
CA ALA A 305 8.83 -36.83 -0.77
C ALA A 305 10.14 -37.65 -0.95
N THR A 306 10.99 -37.26 -1.92
CA THR A 306 12.28 -37.92 -2.17
C THR A 306 13.36 -37.44 -1.20
N ASN A 307 13.25 -36.25 -0.66
CA ASN A 307 14.19 -35.60 0.24
C ASN A 307 13.52 -35.10 1.52
N PRO A 308 12.95 -35.97 2.36
CA PRO A 308 12.16 -35.58 3.53
C PRO A 308 13.01 -34.90 4.62
N LYS A 309 14.34 -35.12 4.61
CA LYS A 309 15.31 -34.46 5.53
C LYS A 309 15.89 -33.17 4.95
N GLY A 310 15.50 -32.82 3.72
CA GLY A 310 16.04 -31.70 2.97
C GLY A 310 17.34 -32.02 2.22
N ILE A 311 17.52 -31.37 1.08
CA ILE A 311 18.73 -31.38 0.29
C ILE A 311 19.11 -29.95 -0.05
N ALA A 312 20.41 -29.63 0.06
CA ALA A 312 20.94 -28.32 -0.27
C ALA A 312 20.74 -28.01 -1.78
N ARG A 313 20.46 -26.77 -2.08
CA ARG A 313 20.37 -26.20 -3.42
C ARG A 313 21.33 -25.02 -3.56
N ASP A 314 21.58 -24.61 -4.79
CA ASP A 314 22.42 -23.47 -5.11
C ASP A 314 21.85 -22.16 -4.53
N ASP A 315 22.74 -21.21 -4.30
CA ASP A 315 22.42 -19.87 -3.74
C ASP A 315 21.77 -18.92 -4.76
N THR A 316 21.04 -19.48 -5.70
CA THR A 316 20.38 -18.74 -6.78
C THR A 316 18.93 -18.36 -6.49
N ILE A 317 18.40 -18.75 -5.32
CA ILE A 317 16.98 -18.54 -4.96
C ILE A 317 16.56 -17.07 -5.09
N THR A 318 17.44 -16.11 -4.78
CA THR A 318 17.15 -14.67 -4.84
C THR A 318 17.65 -13.98 -6.12
N THR A 319 18.13 -14.74 -7.10
CA THR A 319 18.68 -14.22 -8.36
C THR A 319 18.01 -14.83 -9.58
N THR A 320 18.48 -16.00 -10.03
CA THR A 320 17.91 -16.70 -11.19
C THR A 320 16.84 -17.72 -10.82
N GLY A 321 16.68 -18.02 -9.53
CA GLY A 321 15.78 -19.05 -9.02
C GLY A 321 16.41 -20.43 -8.96
N VAL A 322 15.67 -21.36 -8.36
CA VAL A 322 16.05 -22.76 -8.17
C VAL A 322 15.05 -23.67 -8.88
N ASN A 323 15.54 -24.56 -9.76
CA ASN A 323 14.71 -25.64 -10.30
C ASN A 323 14.55 -26.73 -9.23
N ILE A 324 13.32 -26.98 -8.80
CA ILE A 324 13.01 -27.96 -7.76
C ILE A 324 12.60 -29.32 -8.33
N GLY A 325 12.60 -29.47 -9.66
CA GLY A 325 12.30 -30.72 -10.35
C GLY A 325 10.85 -30.84 -10.85
N GLY A 326 10.37 -32.07 -10.96
CA GLY A 326 9.02 -32.37 -11.41
C GLY A 326 8.18 -33.04 -10.31
N TYR A 327 6.86 -32.83 -10.39
CA TYR A 327 5.90 -33.34 -9.41
C TYR A 327 4.67 -33.91 -10.08
N ASP A 328 4.28 -35.09 -9.65
CA ASP A 328 3.00 -35.70 -10.02
C ASP A 328 1.83 -34.96 -9.38
N ASN A 329 0.61 -35.27 -9.80
CA ASN A 329 -0.59 -34.68 -9.20
C ASN A 329 -0.61 -34.90 -7.68
N ASN A 330 -0.89 -33.85 -6.91
CA ASN A 330 -0.80 -33.76 -5.46
C ASN A 330 0.63 -33.85 -4.88
N GLY A 331 1.66 -34.00 -5.70
CA GLY A 331 3.05 -33.87 -5.25
C GLY A 331 3.37 -32.46 -4.80
N ASP A 332 4.13 -32.35 -3.71
CA ASP A 332 4.48 -31.08 -3.10
C ASP A 332 5.98 -30.95 -2.76
N ALA A 333 6.37 -29.72 -2.51
CA ALA A 333 7.73 -29.36 -2.10
C ALA A 333 7.75 -28.08 -1.26
N TYR A 334 8.75 -27.99 -0.40
CA TYR A 334 9.05 -26.82 0.41
C TYR A 334 10.48 -26.37 0.10
N VAL A 335 10.62 -25.13 -0.35
CA VAL A 335 11.93 -24.47 -0.45
C VAL A 335 12.10 -23.57 0.76
N ARG A 336 13.18 -23.78 1.52
CA ARG A 336 13.49 -22.97 2.70
C ARG A 336 14.83 -22.29 2.51
N PHE A 337 14.97 -21.09 3.05
CA PHE A 337 16.25 -20.38 3.10
C PHE A 337 16.21 -19.34 4.22
N THR A 338 17.40 -18.88 4.63
CA THR A 338 17.57 -17.89 5.69
C THR A 338 17.90 -16.53 5.11
N ALA A 339 17.33 -15.49 5.70
CA ALA A 339 17.71 -14.10 5.44
C ALA A 339 17.93 -13.35 6.76
N GLU A 340 18.80 -12.35 6.73
CA GLU A 340 19.15 -11.49 7.85
C GLU A 340 18.50 -10.12 7.65
N VAL A 341 17.91 -9.57 8.69
CA VAL A 341 17.39 -8.20 8.71
C VAL A 341 18.55 -7.23 8.80
N ILE A 342 18.71 -6.36 7.82
CA ILE A 342 19.77 -5.35 7.77
C ILE A 342 19.19 -3.94 7.79
N ASP A 343 19.93 -2.98 8.33
CA ASP A 343 19.56 -1.56 8.30
C ASP A 343 20.27 -0.85 7.14
N LYS A 344 19.76 -1.05 5.92
CA LYS A 344 20.26 -0.32 4.74
C LYS A 344 19.49 0.99 4.54
N SER A 345 18.19 0.99 4.80
CA SER A 345 17.30 2.14 4.57
C SER A 345 16.02 2.08 5.42
N LEU A 346 16.08 1.46 6.61
CA LEU A 346 14.93 1.43 7.51
C LEU A 346 14.60 2.84 8.00
N ALA A 347 13.34 3.20 7.93
CA ALA A 347 12.83 4.42 8.56
C ALA A 347 12.76 4.26 10.09
N CYS A 348 12.77 5.38 10.82
CA CYS A 348 12.50 5.36 12.25
C CYS A 348 11.07 4.89 12.53
N GLY A 349 10.88 4.07 13.56
CA GLY A 349 9.60 3.48 13.89
C GLY A 349 9.40 2.09 13.27
N LYS A 350 8.16 1.77 12.93
CA LYS A 350 7.79 0.46 12.37
C LYS A 350 8.07 0.40 10.87
N ASN A 351 8.64 -0.69 10.40
CA ASN A 351 8.87 -1.01 8.99
C ASN A 351 8.31 -2.40 8.71
N GLN A 352 7.58 -2.56 7.61
CA GLN A 352 7.13 -3.86 7.12
C GLN A 352 7.97 -4.24 5.91
N LEU A 353 8.68 -5.36 6.02
CA LEU A 353 9.52 -5.90 4.95
C LEU A 353 8.77 -7.03 4.27
N ILE A 354 8.16 -6.73 3.13
CA ILE A 354 7.37 -7.69 2.34
C ILE A 354 8.31 -8.47 1.45
N ASN A 355 8.34 -9.79 1.63
CA ASN A 355 9.15 -10.69 0.83
C ASN A 355 8.27 -11.57 -0.07
N TRP A 356 8.49 -11.49 -1.39
CA TRP A 356 7.71 -12.21 -2.40
C TRP A 356 8.40 -13.49 -2.86
N GLY A 357 7.68 -14.62 -2.79
CA GLY A 357 8.06 -15.87 -3.44
C GLY A 357 7.28 -16.05 -4.74
N LYS A 358 7.96 -16.45 -5.80
CA LYS A 358 7.38 -16.70 -7.11
C LYS A 358 7.68 -18.14 -7.53
N VAL A 359 6.66 -18.87 -7.96
CA VAL A 359 6.81 -20.18 -8.57
C VAL A 359 6.33 -20.13 -10.01
N THR A 360 7.14 -20.67 -10.90
CA THR A 360 6.80 -20.86 -12.33
C THR A 360 6.73 -22.34 -12.63
N ALA A 361 5.59 -22.81 -13.12
CA ALA A 361 5.34 -24.18 -13.49
C ALA A 361 4.37 -24.24 -14.68
N ASP A 362 4.62 -25.09 -15.66
CA ASP A 362 3.77 -25.26 -16.86
C ASP A 362 3.44 -23.90 -17.53
N LYS A 363 4.42 -23.00 -17.64
CA LYS A 363 4.31 -21.63 -18.20
C LYS A 363 3.40 -20.68 -17.39
N LYS A 364 2.91 -21.09 -16.22
CA LYS A 364 2.13 -20.27 -15.30
C LYS A 364 3.01 -19.77 -14.17
N VAL A 365 2.63 -18.63 -13.63
CA VAL A 365 3.32 -17.99 -12.50
C VAL A 365 2.32 -17.75 -11.39
N VAL A 366 2.64 -18.22 -10.18
CA VAL A 366 1.90 -17.93 -8.95
C VAL A 366 2.87 -17.33 -7.95
N MET A 367 2.44 -16.33 -7.20
CA MET A 367 3.24 -15.65 -6.19
C MET A 367 2.49 -15.62 -4.86
N ASP A 368 3.27 -15.59 -3.78
CA ASP A 368 2.77 -15.34 -2.44
C ASP A 368 3.84 -14.62 -1.62
N SER A 369 3.46 -13.96 -0.52
CA SER A 369 4.36 -13.14 0.28
C SER A 369 4.30 -13.47 1.76
N ALA A 370 5.39 -13.23 2.47
CA ALA A 370 5.43 -13.22 3.92
C ALA A 370 6.20 -11.99 4.42
N ASN A 371 5.80 -11.46 5.58
CA ASN A 371 6.25 -10.17 6.06
C ASN A 371 7.14 -10.29 7.29
N VAL A 372 8.11 -9.38 7.41
CA VAL A 372 8.86 -9.18 8.65
C VAL A 372 8.66 -7.74 9.11
N ASN A 373 8.10 -7.58 10.30
CA ASN A 373 7.89 -6.29 10.92
C ASN A 373 9.10 -5.91 11.76
N VAL A 374 9.74 -4.79 11.45
CA VAL A 374 10.95 -4.31 12.12
C VAL A 374 10.70 -2.95 12.75
N LYS A 375 10.98 -2.82 14.05
CA LYS A 375 10.91 -1.53 14.73
C LYS A 375 12.33 -0.95 14.88
N LYS A 376 12.60 0.15 14.17
CA LYS A 376 13.86 0.89 14.32
C LYS A 376 13.71 1.97 15.39
N THR A 377 14.54 1.88 16.44
CA THR A 377 14.63 2.85 17.54
C THR A 377 16.10 3.17 17.79
N GLY A 378 16.41 4.30 18.41
CA GLY A 378 17.78 4.70 18.76
C GLY A 378 18.58 5.32 17.61
N GLY A 379 19.78 5.76 17.88
CA GLY A 379 20.70 6.37 16.92
C GLY A 379 20.17 7.68 16.35
N THR A 380 19.99 7.75 15.03
CA THR A 380 19.45 8.94 14.36
C THR A 380 17.95 9.17 14.63
N CYS A 381 17.25 8.19 15.20
CA CYS A 381 15.83 8.27 15.52
C CYS A 381 15.55 9.05 16.81
N ASP A 382 16.56 9.16 17.70
CA ASP A 382 16.42 9.81 19.00
C ASP A 382 16.84 11.29 18.98
N LYS A 383 17.22 11.82 17.82
CA LYS A 383 17.50 13.24 17.68
C LYS A 383 16.17 13.99 17.64
N GLU A 384 15.72 14.46 18.80
CA GLU A 384 14.78 15.57 18.84
C GLU A 384 15.30 16.70 17.93
N PRO A 385 14.44 17.36 17.15
CA PRO A 385 14.84 18.57 16.47
C PRO A 385 15.39 19.52 17.54
N ASN A 386 16.65 19.90 17.41
CA ASN A 386 17.37 20.80 18.30
C ASN A 386 16.42 21.97 18.64
N PRO A 387 16.08 22.21 19.90
CA PRO A 387 15.19 23.32 20.24
C PRO A 387 15.84 24.59 19.70
N THR A 388 15.11 25.32 18.88
CA THR A 388 15.50 26.64 18.40
C THR A 388 16.04 27.45 19.60
N PRO A 389 17.21 28.11 19.55
CA PRO A 389 17.70 28.90 20.65
C PRO A 389 16.59 29.86 21.08
N LYS A 390 16.21 29.77 22.34
CA LYS A 390 15.33 30.76 22.94
C LYS A 390 16.04 32.11 22.77
N GLN A 391 15.44 33.00 22.01
CA GLN A 391 15.85 34.41 21.96
C GLN A 391 15.61 34.93 23.36
N ASP A 392 16.67 35.35 24.03
CA ASP A 392 16.60 36.05 25.32
C ASP A 392 15.91 37.40 25.12
N ASP A 393 14.62 37.41 25.40
CA ASP A 393 13.87 38.67 25.55
C ASP A 393 14.08 39.17 26.98
N ASN A 394 15.20 39.86 27.15
CA ASN A 394 15.32 40.87 28.20
C ASN A 394 14.58 42.14 27.72
N ASN A 395 13.28 42.23 27.96
CA ASN A 395 12.68 43.53 28.12
C ASN A 395 11.50 43.53 29.11
N LYS A 396 11.55 44.51 29.99
CA LYS A 396 10.76 44.71 31.21
C LYS A 396 9.27 44.92 30.93
N GLN A 397 8.50 44.20 31.70
CA GLN A 397 7.35 44.58 32.54
C GLN A 397 6.62 45.89 32.21
N SER A 398 5.35 45.77 31.83
CA SER A 398 4.31 46.68 32.29
C SER A 398 3.03 45.90 32.59
N THR A 399 2.64 45.97 33.84
CA THR A 399 1.44 45.40 34.43
C THR A 399 0.20 46.11 33.92
N MET A 400 -0.85 45.39 33.52
CA MET A 400 -2.22 45.90 33.51
C MET A 400 -3.20 44.90 34.18
N PRO A 401 -4.23 45.43 34.82
CA PRO A 401 -4.99 44.72 35.84
C PRO A 401 -6.06 43.78 35.28
N THR A 402 -6.23 42.68 35.98
CA THR A 402 -7.35 41.72 35.86
C THR A 402 -8.66 42.36 36.31
N THR A 403 -9.68 42.37 35.41
CA THR A 403 -11.09 42.37 35.84
C THR A 403 -11.97 41.72 34.77
N GLY A 404 -12.74 40.76 35.18
CA GLY A 404 -13.99 40.30 34.54
C GLY A 404 -13.99 38.95 33.88
N PRO A 405 -15.11 38.26 33.88
CA PRO A 405 -15.19 36.79 34.07
C PRO A 405 -15.00 36.01 32.80
N VAL A 406 -14.11 35.02 32.87
CA VAL A 406 -13.97 34.00 31.86
C VAL A 406 -15.04 32.95 32.10
N ALA A 407 -16.07 32.93 31.31
CA ALA A 407 -16.91 31.76 31.14
C ALA A 407 -17.51 31.72 29.72
N VAL A 408 -17.31 30.60 29.07
CA VAL A 408 -18.11 30.08 27.95
C VAL A 408 -17.89 30.73 26.58
N VAL A 409 -16.81 30.37 25.86
CA VAL A 409 -16.84 30.30 24.39
C VAL A 409 -15.94 29.14 23.88
N ALA A 410 -15.93 27.97 24.52
CA ALA A 410 -15.19 26.82 24.03
C ALA A 410 -16.05 25.75 23.31
N GLY A 411 -17.31 26.04 23.02
CA GLY A 411 -18.24 25.05 22.49
C GLY A 411 -18.77 25.25 21.07
N ALA A 412 -18.47 26.38 20.40
CA ALA A 412 -19.19 26.74 19.17
C ALA A 412 -18.39 26.65 17.86
N LEU A 413 -17.07 26.50 17.90
CA LEU A 413 -16.26 26.48 16.69
C LEU A 413 -15.96 25.09 16.13
N GLY A 414 -16.19 24.02 16.88
CA GLY A 414 -15.96 22.64 16.42
C GLY A 414 -17.08 22.07 15.54
N ALA A 415 -18.33 22.48 15.77
CA ALA A 415 -19.48 21.92 15.05
C ALA A 415 -19.77 22.65 13.72
N GLY A 416 -19.45 23.94 13.63
CA GLY A 416 -19.70 24.75 12.42
C GLY A 416 -18.79 24.41 11.24
N SER A 417 -17.54 24.03 11.49
CA SER A 417 -16.58 23.71 10.44
C SER A 417 -16.83 22.34 9.83
N ILE A 418 -17.37 21.39 10.57
CA ILE A 418 -17.75 20.03 10.05
C ILE A 418 -18.99 20.15 9.18
N VAL A 419 -19.96 20.98 9.53
CA VAL A 419 -21.19 21.19 8.76
C VAL A 419 -20.91 21.96 7.45
N THR A 420 -19.97 22.91 7.46
CA THR A 420 -19.60 23.63 6.24
C THR A 420 -18.78 22.78 5.27
N ALA A 421 -17.87 21.93 5.75
CA ALA A 421 -17.10 21.03 4.89
C ALA A 421 -17.98 19.92 4.27
N ALA A 422 -18.87 19.32 5.06
CA ALA A 422 -19.83 18.35 4.58
C ALA A 422 -20.90 19.01 3.69
N GLY A 423 -21.36 20.20 4.03
CA GLY A 423 -22.30 20.99 3.24
C GLY A 423 -21.72 21.42 1.89
N TYR A 424 -20.44 21.85 1.85
CA TYR A 424 -19.78 22.21 0.61
C TYR A 424 -19.52 21.00 -0.29
N PHE A 425 -19.13 19.87 0.29
CA PHE A 425 -18.96 18.61 -0.43
C PHE A 425 -20.29 18.09 -1.02
N ILE A 426 -21.41 18.22 -0.30
CA ILE A 426 -22.74 17.87 -0.78
C ILE A 426 -23.24 18.89 -1.81
N ALA A 427 -22.94 20.19 -1.63
CA ALA A 427 -23.32 21.26 -2.55
C ALA A 427 -22.55 21.21 -3.86
N SER A 428 -21.25 20.92 -3.83
CA SER A 428 -20.43 20.76 -5.05
C SER A 428 -20.90 19.58 -5.89
N ARG A 429 -21.52 18.56 -5.28
CA ARG A 429 -22.12 17.42 -5.99
C ARG A 429 -23.54 17.66 -6.51
N LYS A 430 -24.32 18.55 -5.87
CA LYS A 430 -25.62 18.94 -6.44
C LYS A 430 -25.49 19.78 -7.72
N GLN A 431 -24.34 20.43 -7.92
CA GLN A 431 -24.03 21.14 -9.17
C GLN A 431 -23.46 20.20 -10.27
N LEU A 432 -23.17 18.94 -9.94
CA LEU A 432 -22.68 17.93 -10.88
C LEU A 432 -23.80 16.95 -11.35
N ARG A 433 -25.06 17.30 -11.14
CA ARG A 433 -26.25 16.59 -11.70
C ARG A 433 -26.90 17.37 -12.84
#